data_bee0300d90e82a6b56d4749ac0c8ebae
#
_entry.id   bee0300d90e82a6b56d4749ac0c8ebae
#
_cell.length_a   1.000
_cell.length_b   1.000
_cell.length_c   1.000
_cell.angle_alpha   90.00
_cell.angle_beta   90.00
_cell.angle_gamma   90.00
#
_symmetry.space_group_name_H-M   'P 1'
#
loop_
_entity.id
_entity.type
_entity.pdbx_description
1 polymer ?
#
loop_
_entity_poly.entity_id
_entity_poly.type
_entity_poly.pdbx_seq_one_letter_code
_entity_poly.pdbx_strand_id
1 'polypeptide(L)'
;MSSILAVVVNDQLTLKYERDKELPEHQQAYLDKLDAKFEQGIELDGEFVPQPVLEERARYMALSLMEGILYQEDARAAVSLAWLATRLPELKQVKAHVDQDGTRFDLVFDEEYRYSAEVSFTGLN
;
A
#
# COMPACT_ATOMS: atom_id res chain seq x y z
N MET A 1 -1.32 7.19 -16.10
CA MET A 1 -1.95 6.64 -14.89
C MET A 1 -1.60 5.17 -14.75
N SER A 2 -1.21 4.75 -13.57
CA SER A 2 -0.84 3.36 -13.37
C SER A 2 -2.09 2.54 -13.07
N SER A 3 -2.28 1.45 -13.79
CA SER A 3 -3.41 0.54 -13.54
C SER A 3 -3.10 -0.47 -12.44
N ILE A 4 -1.85 -0.58 -12.03
CA ILE A 4 -1.45 -1.54 -11.01
C ILE A 4 -0.61 -0.84 -9.95
N LEU A 5 -0.94 -1.10 -8.69
CA LEU A 5 -0.11 -0.70 -7.56
C LEU A 5 0.65 -1.94 -7.09
N ALA A 6 1.96 -1.88 -7.13
CA ALA A 6 2.81 -3.00 -6.74
C ALA A 6 3.33 -2.81 -5.32
N VAL A 7 3.35 -3.89 -4.54
CA VAL A 7 3.95 -3.90 -3.22
C VAL A 7 5.20 -4.78 -3.30
N VAL A 8 6.35 -4.15 -3.07
CA VAL A 8 7.66 -4.79 -3.22
C VAL A 8 8.33 -4.82 -1.85
N VAL A 9 8.62 -6.01 -1.36
CA VAL A 9 9.26 -6.19 -0.06
C VAL A 9 10.61 -6.87 -0.28
N ASN A 10 11.67 -6.20 0.16
CA ASN A 10 13.04 -6.69 0.00
C ASN A 10 13.31 -7.07 -1.46
N ASP A 11 12.94 -6.18 -2.36
CA ASP A 11 13.14 -6.30 -3.82
C ASP A 11 12.31 -7.42 -4.46
N GLN A 12 11.33 -7.96 -3.77
CA GLN A 12 10.46 -8.99 -4.33
C GLN A 12 9.02 -8.50 -4.38
N LEU A 13 8.38 -8.68 -5.53
CA LEU A 13 6.97 -8.37 -5.68
C LEU A 13 6.16 -9.28 -4.75
N THR A 14 5.45 -8.69 -3.82
CA THR A 14 4.72 -9.44 -2.79
C THR A 14 3.22 -9.42 -3.03
N LEU A 15 2.69 -8.25 -3.37
CA LEU A 15 1.28 -8.06 -3.66
C LEU A 15 1.13 -7.08 -4.81
N LYS A 16 -0.01 -7.14 -5.48
CA LYS A 16 -0.35 -6.13 -6.47
C LYS A 16 -1.85 -5.87 -6.41
N TYR A 17 -2.24 -4.64 -6.73
CA TYR A 17 -3.63 -4.23 -6.77
C TYR A 17 -3.94 -3.73 -8.18
N GLU A 18 -4.94 -4.34 -8.81
CA GLU A 18 -5.34 -3.97 -10.17
C GLU A 18 -6.46 -2.95 -10.09
N ARG A 19 -6.14 -1.71 -10.47
CA ARG A 19 -7.08 -0.60 -10.35
C ARG A 19 -8.22 -0.66 -11.36
N ASP A 20 -8.04 -1.41 -12.43
CA ASP A 20 -9.07 -1.55 -13.44
C ASP A 20 -10.19 -2.50 -13.04
N LYS A 21 -10.03 -3.19 -11.92
CA LYS A 21 -11.10 -4.02 -11.38
C LYS A 21 -11.98 -3.17 -10.48
N GLU A 22 -13.26 -3.37 -10.59
CA GLU A 22 -14.22 -2.62 -9.80
C GLU A 22 -14.16 -3.03 -8.35
N LEU A 23 -14.13 -2.03 -7.46
CA LEU A 23 -14.13 -2.29 -6.03
C LEU A 23 -15.56 -2.54 -5.57
N PRO A 24 -15.84 -3.71 -4.94
CA PRO A 24 -17.19 -4.00 -4.48
C PRO A 24 -17.73 -2.94 -3.52
N GLU A 25 -19.05 -2.76 -3.55
CA GLU A 25 -19.72 -1.71 -2.79
C GLU A 25 -19.45 -1.79 -1.30
N HIS A 26 -19.45 -3.01 -0.75
CA HIS A 26 -19.24 -3.16 0.69
C HIS A 26 -17.79 -2.80 1.08
N GLN A 27 -16.85 -3.00 0.17
CA GLN A 27 -15.46 -2.60 0.43
C GLN A 27 -15.32 -1.09 0.33
N GLN A 28 -16.01 -0.45 -0.61
CA GLN A 28 -16.02 1.00 -0.69
C GLN A 28 -16.58 1.60 0.60
N ALA A 29 -17.66 1.03 1.10
CA ALA A 29 -18.26 1.51 2.36
C ALA A 29 -17.27 1.36 3.52
N TYR A 30 -16.52 0.27 3.55
CA TYR A 30 -15.54 0.08 4.59
C TYR A 30 -14.41 1.11 4.52
N LEU A 31 -13.96 1.42 3.31
CA LEU A 31 -12.92 2.45 3.14
C LEU A 31 -13.45 3.83 3.56
N ASP A 32 -14.71 4.11 3.28
CA ASP A 32 -15.32 5.36 3.73
C ASP A 32 -15.37 5.44 5.24
N LYS A 33 -15.61 4.32 5.91
CA LYS A 33 -15.58 4.29 7.38
C LYS A 33 -14.18 4.55 7.91
N LEU A 34 -13.16 4.04 7.25
CA LEU A 34 -11.79 4.32 7.64
C LEU A 34 -11.49 5.82 7.50
N ASP A 35 -11.94 6.43 6.40
CA ASP A 35 -11.73 7.87 6.22
C ASP A 35 -12.41 8.66 7.33
N ALA A 36 -13.60 8.26 7.75
CA ALA A 36 -14.29 8.91 8.84
C ALA A 36 -13.54 8.76 10.16
N LYS A 37 -12.95 7.60 10.39
CA LYS A 37 -12.16 7.37 11.59
C LYS A 37 -10.92 8.26 11.63
N PHE A 38 -10.31 8.50 10.48
CA PHE A 38 -9.13 9.37 10.43
C PHE A 38 -9.45 10.78 10.90
N GLU A 39 -10.69 11.21 10.73
CA GLU A 39 -11.08 12.54 11.19
C GLU A 39 -11.11 12.66 12.71
N GLN A 40 -11.15 11.52 13.40
CA GLN A 40 -11.10 11.51 14.86
C GLN A 40 -9.67 11.41 15.40
N GLY A 41 -8.70 11.27 14.50
CA GLY A 41 -7.31 11.18 14.88
C GLY A 41 -6.77 9.77 14.81
N ILE A 42 -5.44 9.68 14.72
CA ILE A 42 -4.74 8.41 14.69
C ILE A 42 -3.49 8.49 15.55
N GLU A 43 -2.98 7.32 15.92
CA GLU A 43 -1.64 7.26 16.52
C GLU A 43 -0.65 6.91 15.43
N LEU A 44 0.35 7.75 15.27
CA LEU A 44 1.36 7.55 14.24
C LEU A 44 2.72 7.78 14.89
N ASP A 45 3.60 6.76 14.80
CA ASP A 45 4.95 6.83 15.40
C ASP A 45 4.90 7.18 16.88
N GLY A 46 3.90 6.64 17.59
CA GLY A 46 3.78 6.83 19.03
C GLY A 46 3.14 8.14 19.46
N GLU A 47 2.69 8.96 18.51
CA GLU A 47 2.09 10.25 18.81
C GLU A 47 0.67 10.30 18.28
N PHE A 48 -0.22 10.94 19.03
CA PHE A 48 -1.59 11.12 18.57
C PHE A 48 -1.66 12.31 17.60
N VAL A 49 -2.21 12.06 16.41
CA VAL A 49 -2.40 13.08 15.38
C VAL A 49 -3.90 13.31 15.23
N PRO A 50 -4.43 14.45 15.71
CA PRO A 50 -5.90 14.64 15.79
C PRO A 50 -6.58 14.84 14.45
N GLN A 51 -5.88 15.39 13.45
CA GLN A 51 -6.46 15.61 12.14
C GLN A 51 -5.41 15.29 11.08
N PRO A 52 -5.15 14.01 10.85
CA PRO A 52 -4.06 13.64 9.93
C PRO A 52 -4.35 14.13 8.52
N VAL A 53 -3.33 14.71 7.89
CA VAL A 53 -3.39 15.07 6.48
C VAL A 53 -3.22 13.80 5.64
N LEU A 54 -3.44 13.92 4.33
CA LEU A 54 -3.41 12.76 3.44
C LEU A 54 -2.09 11.99 3.54
N GLU A 55 -0.98 12.69 3.60
CA GLU A 55 0.33 12.05 3.71
C GLU A 55 0.45 11.23 4.99
N GLU A 56 -0.07 11.73 6.10
CA GLU A 56 -0.04 11.01 7.36
C GLU A 56 -0.96 9.79 7.34
N ARG A 57 -2.12 9.93 6.71
CA ARG A 57 -3.04 8.80 6.55
C ARG A 57 -2.41 7.71 5.68
N ALA A 58 -1.73 8.13 4.60
CA ALA A 58 -1.04 7.19 3.72
C ALA A 58 0.05 6.44 4.47
N ARG A 59 0.82 7.14 5.30
CA ARG A 59 1.86 6.50 6.10
C ARG A 59 1.25 5.49 7.07
N TYR A 60 0.15 5.85 7.72
CA TYR A 60 -0.55 4.96 8.63
C TYR A 60 -1.03 3.71 7.91
N MET A 61 -1.62 3.87 6.72
CA MET A 61 -2.12 2.73 5.96
C MET A 61 -0.99 1.88 5.40
N ALA A 62 0.14 2.49 5.03
CA ALA A 62 1.29 1.72 4.59
C ALA A 62 1.86 0.86 5.73
N LEU A 63 1.91 1.41 6.94
CA LEU A 63 2.31 0.62 8.10
C LEU A 63 1.33 -0.52 8.36
N SER A 64 0.04 -0.26 8.25
CA SER A 64 -0.98 -1.28 8.41
C SER A 64 -0.83 -2.38 7.37
N LEU A 65 -0.53 -1.99 6.12
CA LEU A 65 -0.27 -2.95 5.04
C LEU A 65 0.91 -3.86 5.39
N MET A 66 2.01 -3.26 5.85
CA MET A 66 3.19 -4.04 6.19
C MET A 66 2.92 -5.00 7.35
N GLU A 67 2.19 -4.55 8.36
CA GLU A 67 1.83 -5.42 9.47
C GLU A 67 0.93 -6.57 9.00
N GLY A 68 -0.01 -6.27 8.10
CA GLY A 68 -0.85 -7.31 7.55
C GLY A 68 -0.05 -8.37 6.80
N ILE A 69 0.97 -7.94 6.05
CA ILE A 69 1.82 -8.87 5.33
C ILE A 69 2.68 -9.70 6.31
N LEU A 70 3.32 -9.02 7.26
CA LEU A 70 4.26 -9.68 8.16
C LEU A 70 3.58 -10.66 9.11
N TYR A 71 2.37 -10.35 9.54
CA TYR A 71 1.63 -11.19 10.47
C TYR A 71 0.61 -12.07 9.76
N GLN A 72 0.63 -12.08 8.44
CA GLN A 72 -0.24 -12.91 7.61
C GLN A 72 -1.73 -12.65 7.88
N GLU A 73 -2.06 -11.39 8.08
CA GLU A 73 -3.44 -10.93 8.24
C GLU A 73 -3.94 -10.45 6.88
N ASP A 74 -4.40 -11.39 6.06
CA ASP A 74 -4.69 -11.11 4.65
C ASP A 74 -5.78 -10.05 4.48
N ALA A 75 -6.80 -10.06 5.32
CA ALA A 75 -7.87 -9.08 5.22
C ALA A 75 -7.36 -7.66 5.51
N ARG A 76 -6.49 -7.53 6.50
CA ARG A 76 -5.88 -6.26 6.83
C ARG A 76 -5.01 -5.74 5.71
N ALA A 77 -4.20 -6.63 5.14
CA ALA A 77 -3.34 -6.27 4.02
C ALA A 77 -4.17 -5.83 2.81
N ALA A 78 -5.23 -6.57 2.51
CA ALA A 78 -6.09 -6.26 1.37
C ALA A 78 -6.78 -4.91 1.51
N VAL A 79 -7.32 -4.62 2.70
CA VAL A 79 -8.00 -3.36 2.95
C VAL A 79 -7.02 -2.19 2.90
N SER A 80 -5.84 -2.36 3.50
CA SER A 80 -4.83 -1.31 3.50
C SER A 80 -4.37 -1.00 2.08
N LEU A 81 -4.16 -2.04 1.28
CA LEU A 81 -3.73 -1.87 -0.10
C LEU A 81 -4.83 -1.19 -0.93
N ALA A 82 -6.09 -1.59 -0.74
CA ALA A 82 -7.20 -0.97 -1.44
C ALA A 82 -7.32 0.52 -1.11
N TRP A 83 -7.13 0.87 0.17
CA TRP A 83 -7.16 2.27 0.57
C TRP A 83 -6.07 3.07 -0.14
N LEU A 84 -4.84 2.55 -0.12
CA LEU A 84 -3.72 3.24 -0.76
C LEU A 84 -3.96 3.39 -2.26
N ALA A 85 -4.46 2.34 -2.91
CA ALA A 85 -4.67 2.38 -4.35
C ALA A 85 -5.76 3.36 -4.75
N THR A 86 -6.83 3.45 -3.96
CA THR A 86 -7.97 4.29 -4.31
C THR A 86 -7.80 5.74 -3.90
N ARG A 87 -7.17 5.99 -2.73
CA ARG A 87 -6.99 7.35 -2.24
C ARG A 87 -5.74 8.02 -2.81
N LEU A 88 -4.81 7.22 -3.34
CA LEU A 88 -3.60 7.73 -3.98
C LEU A 88 -3.51 7.14 -5.39
N PRO A 89 -4.35 7.63 -6.32
CA PRO A 89 -4.43 6.99 -7.65
C PRO A 89 -3.14 7.05 -8.45
N GLU A 90 -2.21 7.94 -8.10
CA GLU A 90 -0.95 8.04 -8.81
C GLU A 90 0.17 7.23 -8.17
N LEU A 91 -0.10 6.60 -7.05
CA LEU A 91 0.89 5.76 -6.39
C LEU A 91 1.15 4.52 -7.24
N LYS A 92 2.43 4.23 -7.50
CA LYS A 92 2.81 3.13 -8.39
C LYS A 92 3.40 1.96 -7.65
N GLN A 93 4.12 2.22 -6.56
CA GLN A 93 4.72 1.15 -5.78
C GLN A 93 4.73 1.52 -4.30
N VAL A 94 4.58 0.51 -3.46
CA VAL A 94 4.98 0.59 -2.06
C VAL A 94 6.21 -0.28 -1.95
N LYS A 95 7.37 0.34 -1.73
CA LYS A 95 8.63 -0.39 -1.60
C LYS A 95 9.02 -0.45 -0.15
N ALA A 96 9.21 -1.64 0.37
CA ALA A 96 9.52 -1.83 1.77
C ALA A 96 10.79 -2.64 1.93
N HIS A 97 11.50 -2.35 3.01
CA HIS A 97 12.67 -3.10 3.40
C HIS A 97 12.51 -3.53 4.85
N VAL A 98 12.55 -4.82 5.08
CA VAL A 98 12.35 -5.41 6.40
C VAL A 98 13.63 -6.13 6.81
N ASP A 99 14.18 -5.76 7.97
CA ASP A 99 15.36 -6.42 8.50
C ASP A 99 15.27 -6.44 10.03
N GLN A 100 16.39 -6.76 10.69
CA GLN A 100 16.41 -6.88 12.14
C GLN A 100 16.16 -5.56 12.85
N ASP A 101 16.41 -4.44 12.18
CA ASP A 101 16.25 -3.12 12.75
C ASP A 101 14.86 -2.55 12.55
N GLY A 102 14.01 -3.25 11.82
CA GLY A 102 12.63 -2.84 11.63
C GLY A 102 12.23 -2.77 10.18
N THR A 103 11.17 -2.02 9.92
CA THR A 103 10.58 -1.88 8.60
C THR A 103 10.70 -0.44 8.14
N ARG A 104 11.20 -0.26 6.91
CA ARG A 104 11.21 1.04 6.24
C ARG A 104 10.43 0.89 4.93
N PHE A 105 9.76 1.95 4.51
CA PHE A 105 9.05 1.89 3.24
C PHE A 105 9.07 3.26 2.56
N ASP A 106 8.90 3.21 1.24
CA ASP A 106 8.76 4.39 0.40
C ASP A 106 7.53 4.26 -0.47
N LEU A 107 6.82 5.35 -0.63
CA LEU A 107 5.70 5.42 -1.56
C LEU A 107 6.24 6.02 -2.86
N VAL A 108 6.21 5.23 -3.93
CA VAL A 108 6.83 5.59 -5.19
C VAL A 108 5.77 6.01 -6.20
N PHE A 109 5.87 7.26 -6.67
CA PHE A 109 4.88 7.83 -7.58
C PHE A 109 5.42 8.02 -9.01
N ASP A 110 6.73 7.93 -9.18
CA ASP A 110 7.35 8.30 -10.45
C ASP A 110 7.91 7.13 -11.23
N GLU A 111 7.77 5.91 -10.72
CA GLU A 111 8.35 4.74 -11.39
C GLU A 111 7.48 3.52 -11.15
N GLU A 112 7.02 2.89 -12.23
CA GLU A 112 6.23 1.66 -12.13
C GLU A 112 7.15 0.46 -11.93
N TYR A 113 6.62 -0.55 -11.24
CA TYR A 113 7.33 -1.80 -11.07
C TYR A 113 7.47 -2.50 -12.42
N ARG A 114 8.65 -3.03 -12.70
CA ARG A 114 8.95 -3.66 -13.98
C ARG A 114 8.85 -5.17 -13.86
N TYR A 115 7.69 -5.67 -14.22
CA TYR A 115 7.41 -7.10 -14.04
C TYR A 115 8.26 -7.99 -14.90
N SER A 116 8.44 -7.60 -16.14
CA SER A 116 9.08 -8.49 -17.05
C SER A 116 10.49 -8.17 -17.32
N ALA A 117 11.00 -7.35 -16.52
CA ALA A 117 12.39 -7.12 -16.63
C ALA A 117 13.04 -8.39 -16.64
N GLU A 118 12.17 -9.00 -16.42
CA GLU A 118 12.41 -10.02 -16.44
C GLU A 118 12.40 -10.69 -17.48
N VAL A 119 12.44 -10.62 -18.04
CA VAL A 119 12.38 -11.43 -18.90
C VAL A 119 13.01 -11.39 -19.87
N SER A 120 13.06 -11.06 -19.81
CA SER A 120 13.35 -11.22 -20.55
C SER A 120 14.06 -11.64 -20.86
N PHE A 121 13.87 -11.72 -20.92
CA PHE A 121 14.46 -12.24 -21.23
C PHE A 121 14.89 -12.84 -21.46
N THR A 122 14.85 -12.94 -21.57
CA THR A 122 15.07 -13.57 -21.87
C THR A 122 15.56 -14.02 -22.12
N GLY A 123 15.66 -14.01 -22.30
CA GLY A 123 16.00 -14.66 -22.72
C GLY A 123 16.55 -14.98 -22.89
N LEU A 124 16.36 -14.93 -23.01
CA LEU A 124 16.85 -15.34 -23.23
C LEU A 124 17.38 -15.71 -23.34
N ASN A 125 17.49 -15.87 -23.44
CA ASN A 125 17.97 -16.26 -23.64
C ASN A 125 18.18 -16.39 -23.73
#